data_a05fcd97c14b33a3720e1fc173a64575
#
_entry.id   a05fcd97c14b33a3720e1fc173a64575
#
_cell.length_a   1.000
_cell.length_b   1.000
_cell.length_c   1.000
_cell.angle_alpha   90.00
_cell.angle_beta   90.00
_cell.angle_gamma   90.00
#
_symmetry.space_group_name_H-M   'P 1'
#
loop_
_entity.id
_entity.type
_entity.pdbx_description
1 polymer ?
#
loop_
_entity_poly.entity_id
_entity_poly.type
_entity_poly.pdbx_seq_one_letter_code
_entity_poly.pdbx_strand_id
1 'polypeptide(L)'
;MAKLFFDTDDEGLLKVQELFVRINNLAIEGVPCDMTVATHVCRGNFHSTYASSGAYNDVAKVLFEQENVDAYYLEFDDERSGGFEPLSHVNGDKKVVLGLITTKKPELEDKQAVIARIHEAAKYIPLDRLCLSPQCGFASCEIGNKLTKEQQWAKLALVKEIAQEVWK
;
A
#
# COMPACT_ATOMS: atom_id res chain seq x y z
N MET A 1 8.12 10.96 12.22
CA MET A 1 8.93 9.84 12.76
C MET A 1 10.28 9.72 12.06
N ALA A 2 10.37 9.71 10.72
CA ALA A 2 11.66 9.60 10.02
C ALA A 2 12.71 10.64 10.43
N LYS A 3 12.34 11.91 10.58
CA LYS A 3 13.24 12.98 11.06
C LYS A 3 13.86 12.68 12.43
N LEU A 4 13.10 12.06 13.34
CA LEU A 4 13.59 11.65 14.66
C LEU A 4 14.58 10.46 14.59
N PHE A 5 14.37 9.55 13.65
CA PHE A 5 15.27 8.40 13.48
C PHE A 5 16.61 8.78 12.83
N PHE A 6 16.60 9.74 11.91
CA PHE A 6 17.78 10.11 11.14
C PHE A 6 18.44 11.40 11.65
N ASP A 7 17.86 12.05 12.66
CA ASP A 7 18.36 13.32 13.24
C ASP A 7 18.75 14.32 12.15
N THR A 8 17.82 14.59 11.21
CA THR A 8 18.11 15.36 10.01
C THR A 8 16.96 16.33 9.67
N ASP A 9 17.27 17.33 8.86
CA ASP A 9 16.32 18.28 8.27
C ASP A 9 15.61 17.68 7.02
N ASP A 10 14.82 18.49 6.34
CA ASP A 10 14.07 18.06 5.16
C ASP A 10 14.99 17.69 3.97
N GLU A 11 16.11 18.40 3.81
CA GLU A 11 17.10 18.10 2.76
C GLU A 11 17.79 16.75 3.03
N GLY A 12 18.19 16.52 4.27
CA GLY A 12 18.79 15.24 4.66
C GLY A 12 17.80 14.09 4.57
N LEU A 13 16.51 14.31 4.90
CA LEU A 13 15.47 13.31 4.74
C LEU A 13 15.27 12.94 3.26
N LEU A 14 15.28 13.91 2.36
CA LEU A 14 15.20 13.65 0.92
C LEU A 14 16.37 12.77 0.44
N LYS A 15 17.59 13.08 0.86
CA LYS A 15 18.78 12.26 0.53
C LYS A 15 18.65 10.82 1.04
N VAL A 16 18.07 10.63 2.22
CA VAL A 16 17.81 9.28 2.76
C VAL A 16 16.77 8.53 1.93
N GLN A 17 15.69 9.19 1.50
CA GLN A 17 14.68 8.60 0.64
C GLN A 17 15.27 8.19 -0.72
N GLU A 18 16.04 9.06 -1.35
CA GLU A 18 16.73 8.77 -2.62
C GLU A 18 17.72 7.62 -2.49
N LEU A 19 18.46 7.55 -1.37
CA LEU A 19 19.37 6.45 -1.09
C LEU A 19 18.61 5.13 -0.97
N PHE A 20 17.48 5.09 -0.26
CA PHE A 20 16.69 3.85 -0.12
C PHE A 20 16.10 3.38 -1.45
N VAL A 21 15.53 4.29 -2.24
CA VAL A 21 15.03 3.94 -3.58
C VAL A 21 16.17 3.43 -4.48
N ARG A 22 17.34 4.06 -4.43
CA ARG A 22 18.52 3.57 -5.16
C ARG A 22 18.94 2.17 -4.72
N ILE A 23 18.96 1.88 -3.41
CA ILE A 23 19.29 0.54 -2.89
C ILE A 23 18.26 -0.48 -3.34
N ASN A 24 16.96 -0.15 -3.29
CA ASN A 24 15.90 -1.04 -3.77
C ASN A 24 16.06 -1.33 -5.26
N ASN A 25 16.31 -0.31 -6.07
CA ASN A 25 16.54 -0.49 -7.51
C ASN A 25 17.77 -1.36 -7.82
N LEU A 26 18.85 -1.20 -7.08
CA LEU A 26 20.03 -2.07 -7.20
C LEU A 26 19.73 -3.53 -6.81
N ALA A 27 18.88 -3.75 -5.81
CA ALA A 27 18.51 -5.09 -5.36
C ALA A 27 17.69 -5.87 -6.39
N ILE A 28 16.98 -5.17 -7.27
CA ILE A 28 16.15 -5.76 -8.34
C ILE A 28 16.78 -5.62 -9.73
N GLU A 29 17.99 -5.09 -9.81
CA GLU A 29 18.72 -4.96 -11.08
C GLU A 29 18.98 -6.33 -11.71
N GLY A 30 18.68 -6.48 -13.00
CA GLY A 30 18.92 -7.72 -13.73
C GLY A 30 17.89 -8.84 -13.50
N VAL A 31 16.76 -8.56 -12.81
CA VAL A 31 15.65 -9.53 -12.77
C VAL A 31 15.16 -9.85 -14.18
N PRO A 32 14.73 -11.10 -14.48
CA PRO A 32 14.17 -11.45 -15.78
C PRO A 32 12.98 -10.55 -16.16
N CYS A 33 12.87 -10.20 -17.43
CA CYS A 33 11.82 -9.28 -17.92
C CYS A 33 10.40 -9.83 -17.83
N ASP A 34 10.23 -11.13 -17.59
CA ASP A 34 8.95 -11.82 -17.36
C ASP A 34 8.62 -11.97 -15.87
N MET A 35 9.49 -11.45 -14.98
CA MET A 35 9.25 -11.41 -13.53
C MET A 35 8.55 -10.12 -13.14
N THR A 36 7.40 -10.23 -12.46
CA THR A 36 6.72 -9.07 -11.85
C THR A 36 7.38 -8.73 -10.51
N VAL A 37 7.84 -7.51 -10.37
CA VAL A 37 8.42 -6.97 -9.14
C VAL A 37 7.41 -6.07 -8.46
N ALA A 38 7.12 -6.34 -7.19
CA ALA A 38 6.21 -5.51 -6.40
C ALA A 38 6.84 -5.15 -5.05
N THR A 39 6.50 -3.98 -4.54
CA THR A 39 6.88 -3.55 -3.19
C THR A 39 5.66 -3.29 -2.32
N HIS A 40 5.77 -3.58 -1.04
CA HIS A 40 4.75 -3.24 -0.04
C HIS A 40 5.27 -2.15 0.89
N VAL A 41 4.52 -1.04 0.97
CA VAL A 41 4.86 0.07 1.87
C VAL A 41 4.03 -0.05 3.14
N CYS A 42 4.62 -0.70 4.14
CA CYS A 42 3.95 -1.04 5.39
C CYS A 42 4.12 0.04 6.46
N ARG A 43 3.10 0.21 7.30
CA ARG A 43 3.16 1.05 8.51
C ARG A 43 3.23 0.24 9.81
N GLY A 44 3.49 -1.04 9.68
CA GLY A 44 3.55 -1.99 10.79
C GLY A 44 2.27 -2.81 10.94
N ASN A 45 2.44 -4.07 11.25
CA ASN A 45 1.34 -5.01 11.49
C ASN A 45 1.76 -6.05 12.52
N PHE A 46 1.79 -5.65 13.79
CA PHE A 46 2.12 -6.54 14.89
C PHE A 46 0.88 -6.75 15.76
N HIS A 47 0.35 -7.97 15.77
CA HIS A 47 -0.82 -8.36 16.56
C HIS A 47 -1.97 -7.35 16.50
N SER A 48 -2.38 -6.99 15.27
CA SER A 48 -3.42 -5.99 14.98
C SER A 48 -3.07 -4.53 15.35
N THR A 49 -1.79 -4.22 15.55
CA THR A 49 -1.32 -2.84 15.79
C THR A 49 -0.42 -2.36 14.66
N TYR A 50 -0.31 -1.06 14.50
CA TYR A 50 0.62 -0.42 13.59
C TYR A 50 1.72 0.33 14.36
N ALA A 51 2.87 0.56 13.72
CA ALA A 51 4.01 1.23 14.33
C ALA A 51 4.10 2.71 13.95
N SER A 52 3.55 3.10 12.79
CA SER A 52 3.63 4.47 12.28
C SER A 52 2.34 4.90 11.59
N SER A 53 2.17 6.21 11.45
CA SER A 53 1.10 6.85 10.70
C SER A 53 1.66 7.98 9.83
N GLY A 54 0.96 8.38 8.81
CA GLY A 54 1.31 9.44 7.90
C GLY A 54 0.85 9.15 6.47
N ALA A 55 0.45 10.18 5.76
CA ALA A 55 0.13 10.11 4.35
C ALA A 55 1.38 9.82 3.50
N TYR A 56 1.17 9.41 2.25
CA TYR A 56 2.27 9.16 1.32
C TYR A 56 2.86 10.43 0.70
N ASN A 57 2.29 11.61 0.94
CA ASN A 57 2.67 12.89 0.32
C ASN A 57 4.18 13.17 0.43
N ASP A 58 4.78 12.92 1.60
CA ASP A 58 6.19 13.24 1.86
C ASP A 58 7.17 12.32 1.12
N VAL A 59 6.72 11.17 0.65
CA VAL A 59 7.57 10.17 -0.02
C VAL A 59 7.17 9.92 -1.48
N ALA A 60 5.99 10.36 -1.89
CA ALA A 60 5.38 10.00 -3.17
C ALA A 60 6.27 10.32 -4.37
N LYS A 61 6.84 11.53 -4.42
CA LYS A 61 7.66 11.97 -5.53
C LYS A 61 8.91 11.10 -5.71
N VAL A 62 9.63 10.82 -4.63
CA VAL A 62 10.84 9.99 -4.72
C VAL A 62 10.48 8.53 -4.95
N LEU A 63 9.57 8.00 -4.14
CA LEU A 63 9.21 6.59 -4.18
C LEU A 63 8.53 6.21 -5.50
N PHE A 64 7.42 6.88 -5.85
CA PHE A 64 6.58 6.46 -6.97
C PHE A 64 7.15 6.83 -8.34
N GLU A 65 7.95 7.92 -8.42
CA GLU A 65 8.57 8.32 -9.68
C GLU A 65 9.87 7.56 -9.98
N GLN A 66 10.63 7.14 -8.95
CA GLN A 66 12.02 6.68 -9.12
C GLN A 66 12.22 5.18 -8.84
N GLU A 67 11.33 4.51 -8.11
CA GLU A 67 11.49 3.07 -7.84
C GLU A 67 11.06 2.23 -9.05
N ASN A 68 11.88 1.26 -9.44
CA ASN A 68 11.72 0.44 -10.66
C ASN A 68 10.90 -0.84 -10.39
N VAL A 69 9.69 -0.68 -9.86
CA VAL A 69 8.77 -1.80 -9.61
C VAL A 69 7.57 -1.77 -10.57
N ASP A 70 6.92 -2.92 -10.75
CA ASP A 70 5.72 -3.04 -11.57
C ASP A 70 4.45 -2.72 -10.78
N ALA A 71 4.48 -2.90 -9.46
CA ALA A 71 3.31 -2.66 -8.61
C ALA A 71 3.67 -2.22 -7.19
N TYR A 72 2.83 -1.34 -6.64
CA TYR A 72 2.86 -0.93 -5.24
C TYR A 72 1.68 -1.52 -4.47
N TYR A 73 1.93 -2.17 -3.33
CA TYR A 73 0.92 -2.54 -2.34
C TYR A 73 0.90 -1.49 -1.24
N LEU A 74 -0.14 -0.66 -1.20
CA LEU A 74 -0.23 0.51 -0.34
C LEU A 74 -1.37 0.39 0.66
N GLU A 75 -1.13 0.78 1.90
CA GLU A 75 -2.12 0.77 2.98
C GLU A 75 -3.02 2.00 2.91
N PHE A 76 -4.33 1.78 2.77
CA PHE A 76 -5.37 2.82 2.75
C PHE A 76 -6.62 2.42 3.56
N ASP A 77 -6.47 1.55 4.55
CA ASP A 77 -7.58 0.97 5.31
C ASP A 77 -8.20 1.93 6.33
N ASP A 78 -7.52 3.02 6.71
CA ASP A 78 -8.04 4.03 7.62
C ASP A 78 -7.43 5.43 7.38
N GLU A 79 -7.86 6.40 8.20
CA GLU A 79 -7.48 7.82 8.08
C GLU A 79 -5.98 8.09 8.25
N ARG A 80 -5.23 7.22 8.92
CA ARG A 80 -3.78 7.38 9.12
C ARG A 80 -2.99 7.41 7.81
N SER A 81 -3.57 6.90 6.73
CA SER A 81 -2.94 6.80 5.42
C SER A 81 -3.08 8.06 4.56
N GLY A 82 -3.93 9.00 4.97
CA GLY A 82 -4.25 10.19 4.18
C GLY A 82 -5.11 9.90 2.96
N GLY A 83 -5.13 10.82 2.02
CA GLY A 83 -5.87 10.74 0.76
C GLY A 83 -5.12 10.03 -0.36
N PHE A 84 -5.70 10.05 -1.57
CA PHE A 84 -5.17 9.38 -2.76
C PHE A 84 -4.37 10.30 -3.69
N GLU A 85 -4.24 11.58 -3.37
CA GLU A 85 -3.50 12.57 -4.17
C GLU A 85 -2.06 12.11 -4.51
N PRO A 86 -1.33 11.45 -3.59
CA PRO A 86 0.02 10.96 -3.87
C PRO A 86 0.11 9.98 -5.05
N LEU A 87 -1.00 9.29 -5.40
CA LEU A 87 -1.04 8.36 -6.52
C LEU A 87 -0.82 9.03 -7.88
N SER A 88 -0.99 10.35 -7.98
CA SER A 88 -0.66 11.12 -9.18
C SER A 88 0.82 11.05 -9.56
N HIS A 89 1.71 10.69 -8.62
CA HIS A 89 3.13 10.48 -8.86
C HIS A 89 3.48 9.08 -9.38
N VAL A 90 2.53 8.15 -9.41
CA VAL A 90 2.78 6.78 -9.93
C VAL A 90 2.87 6.82 -11.45
N ASN A 91 4.09 6.83 -11.96
CA ASN A 91 4.39 6.97 -13.39
C ASN A 91 4.34 5.64 -14.17
N GLY A 92 4.43 5.74 -15.49
CA GLY A 92 4.46 4.57 -16.40
C GLY A 92 3.19 3.71 -16.27
N ASP A 93 3.36 2.40 -16.43
CA ASP A 93 2.29 1.42 -16.38
C ASP A 93 2.18 0.71 -14.99
N LYS A 94 2.88 1.23 -13.98
CA LYS A 94 2.90 0.67 -12.64
C LYS A 94 1.48 0.55 -12.08
N LYS A 95 1.18 -0.58 -11.46
CA LYS A 95 -0.10 -0.82 -10.78
C LYS A 95 -0.05 -0.38 -9.33
N VAL A 96 -1.22 -0.03 -8.80
CA VAL A 96 -1.42 0.25 -7.37
C VAL A 96 -2.45 -0.71 -6.82
N VAL A 97 -2.04 -1.50 -5.85
CA VAL A 97 -2.92 -2.40 -5.11
C VAL A 97 -3.36 -1.67 -3.84
N LEU A 98 -4.61 -1.24 -3.83
CA LEU A 98 -5.22 -0.49 -2.74
C LEU A 98 -5.56 -1.42 -1.58
N GLY A 99 -4.82 -1.32 -0.50
CA GLY A 99 -5.08 -2.04 0.75
C GLY A 99 -6.19 -1.37 1.55
N LEU A 100 -7.45 -1.52 1.09
CA LEU A 100 -8.61 -0.88 1.69
C LEU A 100 -9.31 -1.72 2.77
N ILE A 101 -9.00 -3.01 2.84
CA ILE A 101 -9.61 -3.94 3.80
C ILE A 101 -8.64 -4.14 4.96
N THR A 102 -9.03 -3.69 6.15
CA THR A 102 -8.15 -3.79 7.33
C THR A 102 -7.94 -5.23 7.77
N THR A 103 -6.70 -5.56 8.13
CA THR A 103 -6.36 -6.84 8.76
C THR A 103 -6.23 -6.72 10.30
N LYS A 104 -6.62 -5.57 10.85
CA LYS A 104 -6.45 -5.25 12.30
C LYS A 104 -7.74 -5.41 13.09
N LYS A 105 -8.89 -5.39 12.42
CA LYS A 105 -10.22 -5.47 13.03
C LYS A 105 -11.04 -6.58 12.35
N PRO A 106 -11.86 -7.32 13.11
CA PRO A 106 -12.63 -8.44 12.57
C PRO A 106 -13.85 -8.02 11.74
N GLU A 107 -14.39 -6.81 11.97
CA GLU A 107 -15.57 -6.31 11.30
C GLU A 107 -15.33 -6.21 9.79
N LEU A 108 -16.33 -6.59 8.98
CA LEU A 108 -16.29 -6.38 7.54
C LEU A 108 -16.53 -4.90 7.23
N GLU A 109 -15.81 -4.42 6.26
CA GLU A 109 -16.01 -3.09 5.68
C GLU A 109 -17.34 -3.03 4.92
N ASP A 110 -17.96 -1.85 4.88
CA ASP A 110 -19.09 -1.61 3.98
C ASP A 110 -18.62 -1.66 2.52
N LYS A 111 -19.22 -2.57 1.75
CA LYS A 111 -18.87 -2.82 0.36
C LYS A 111 -18.95 -1.58 -0.51
N GLN A 112 -20.04 -0.79 -0.37
CA GLN A 112 -20.25 0.40 -1.20
C GLN A 112 -19.28 1.52 -0.82
N ALA A 113 -18.93 1.63 0.46
CA ALA A 113 -17.90 2.56 0.89
C ALA A 113 -16.52 2.21 0.30
N VAL A 114 -16.14 0.93 0.25
CA VAL A 114 -14.89 0.51 -0.38
C VAL A 114 -14.90 0.79 -1.88
N ILE A 115 -16.00 0.51 -2.60
CA ILE A 115 -16.16 0.80 -4.03
C ILE A 115 -16.04 2.32 -4.27
N ALA A 116 -16.68 3.14 -3.45
CA ALA A 116 -16.57 4.60 -3.56
C ALA A 116 -15.12 5.07 -3.40
N ARG A 117 -14.35 4.50 -2.48
CA ARG A 117 -12.93 4.81 -2.30
C ARG A 117 -12.05 4.37 -3.48
N ILE A 118 -12.37 3.24 -4.13
CA ILE A 118 -11.68 2.85 -5.36
C ILE A 118 -11.92 3.88 -6.47
N HIS A 119 -13.16 4.35 -6.64
CA HIS A 119 -13.48 5.39 -7.61
C HIS A 119 -12.89 6.76 -7.24
N GLU A 120 -12.69 7.04 -5.95
CA GLU A 120 -11.95 8.23 -5.52
C GLU A 120 -10.48 8.14 -5.94
N ALA A 121 -9.81 7.00 -5.72
CA ALA A 121 -8.44 6.77 -6.17
C ALA A 121 -8.32 6.86 -7.71
N ALA A 122 -9.36 6.42 -8.43
CA ALA A 122 -9.40 6.47 -9.90
C ALA A 122 -9.42 7.90 -10.48
N LYS A 123 -9.55 8.94 -9.66
CA LYS A 123 -9.36 10.34 -10.08
C LYS A 123 -7.88 10.70 -10.29
N TYR A 124 -6.96 9.95 -9.71
CA TYR A 124 -5.52 10.22 -9.72
C TYR A 124 -4.72 9.23 -10.58
N ILE A 125 -5.24 8.02 -10.80
CA ILE A 125 -4.62 6.95 -11.58
C ILE A 125 -5.70 6.14 -12.29
N PRO A 126 -5.53 5.73 -13.55
CA PRO A 126 -6.54 4.97 -14.29
C PRO A 126 -7.01 3.70 -13.56
N LEU A 127 -8.31 3.40 -13.64
CA LEU A 127 -8.94 2.29 -12.93
C LEU A 127 -8.34 0.92 -13.31
N ASP A 128 -7.89 0.74 -14.53
CA ASP A 128 -7.23 -0.47 -15.03
C ASP A 128 -5.83 -0.70 -14.44
N ARG A 129 -5.26 0.34 -13.82
CA ARG A 129 -4.02 0.26 -13.05
C ARG A 129 -4.24 0.09 -11.55
N LEU A 130 -5.49 0.10 -11.10
CA LEU A 130 -5.87 -0.13 -9.70
C LEU A 130 -6.23 -1.59 -9.46
N CYS A 131 -5.88 -2.09 -8.30
CA CYS A 131 -6.28 -3.40 -7.76
C CYS A 131 -6.72 -3.23 -6.31
N LEU A 132 -7.36 -4.24 -5.73
CA LEU A 132 -7.80 -4.26 -4.34
C LEU A 132 -7.14 -5.39 -3.57
N SER A 133 -6.73 -5.11 -2.34
CA SER A 133 -6.22 -6.13 -1.40
C SER A 133 -6.60 -5.81 0.05
N PRO A 134 -6.39 -6.76 0.97
CA PRO A 134 -6.22 -6.41 2.37
C PRO A 134 -5.05 -5.44 2.57
N GLN A 135 -5.10 -4.65 3.63
CA GLN A 135 -4.11 -3.63 3.95
C GLN A 135 -2.70 -4.21 4.13
N CYS A 136 -2.60 -5.37 4.76
CA CYS A 136 -1.36 -6.12 4.98
C CYS A 136 -1.70 -7.62 5.08
N GLY A 137 -0.77 -8.46 5.52
CA GLY A 137 -1.06 -9.85 5.88
C GLY A 137 -1.90 -9.97 7.16
N PHE A 138 -2.49 -11.13 7.40
CA PHE A 138 -3.25 -11.44 8.63
C PHE A 138 -2.38 -12.01 9.75
N ALA A 139 -1.11 -12.27 9.47
CA ALA A 139 -0.11 -12.77 10.42
C ALA A 139 1.29 -12.31 10.00
N SER A 140 1.68 -11.11 10.36
CA SER A 140 3.04 -10.59 10.08
C SER A 140 4.12 -11.14 11.03
N CYS A 141 3.70 -11.88 12.07
CA CYS A 141 4.55 -12.60 13.00
C CYS A 141 3.81 -13.86 13.50
N GLU A 142 4.49 -14.71 14.25
CA GLU A 142 3.99 -16.01 14.71
C GLU A 142 2.68 -15.94 15.51
N ILE A 143 2.48 -14.86 16.28
CA ILE A 143 1.26 -14.69 17.07
C ILE A 143 0.03 -14.29 16.22
N GLY A 144 0.25 -13.86 14.95
CA GLY A 144 -0.82 -13.41 14.07
C GLY A 144 -1.55 -12.15 14.52
N ASN A 145 -2.60 -11.79 13.79
CA ASN A 145 -3.51 -10.71 14.16
C ASN A 145 -4.69 -11.25 14.99
N LYS A 146 -5.47 -10.35 15.60
CA LYS A 146 -6.62 -10.68 16.47
C LYS A 146 -7.88 -11.03 15.67
N LEU A 147 -7.72 -11.74 14.56
CA LEU A 147 -8.82 -12.22 13.72
C LEU A 147 -8.82 -13.73 13.69
N THR A 148 -10.03 -14.35 13.65
CA THR A 148 -10.15 -15.78 13.41
C THR A 148 -9.93 -16.12 11.92
N LYS A 149 -9.74 -17.40 11.62
CA LYS A 149 -9.64 -17.87 10.23
C LYS A 149 -10.90 -17.56 9.43
N GLU A 150 -12.07 -17.71 10.04
CA GLU A 150 -13.37 -17.43 9.42
C GLU A 150 -13.49 -15.94 9.06
N GLN A 151 -13.06 -15.06 9.94
CA GLN A 151 -13.04 -13.62 9.71
C GLN A 151 -12.06 -13.24 8.59
N GLN A 152 -10.88 -13.86 8.55
CA GLN A 152 -9.95 -13.70 7.43
C GLN A 152 -10.61 -14.12 6.10
N TRP A 153 -11.24 -15.30 6.05
CA TRP A 153 -11.89 -15.77 4.84
C TRP A 153 -13.06 -14.89 4.41
N ALA A 154 -13.84 -14.36 5.37
CA ALA A 154 -14.91 -13.42 5.09
C ALA A 154 -14.38 -12.13 4.44
N LYS A 155 -13.27 -11.59 4.94
CA LYS A 155 -12.61 -10.40 4.34
C LYS A 155 -12.08 -10.69 2.93
N LEU A 156 -11.47 -11.83 2.70
CA LEU A 156 -11.00 -12.23 1.37
C LEU A 156 -12.16 -12.45 0.38
N ALA A 157 -13.29 -12.98 0.87
CA ALA A 157 -14.50 -13.11 0.06
C ALA A 157 -15.05 -11.73 -0.33
N LEU A 158 -15.06 -10.76 0.61
CA LEU A 158 -15.45 -9.38 0.34
C LEU A 158 -14.54 -8.72 -0.73
N VAL A 159 -13.21 -8.89 -0.62
CA VAL A 159 -12.26 -8.40 -1.65
C VAL A 159 -12.62 -8.95 -3.02
N LYS A 160 -12.85 -10.27 -3.13
CA LYS A 160 -13.22 -10.92 -4.39
C LYS A 160 -14.55 -10.38 -4.95
N GLU A 161 -15.56 -10.24 -4.10
CA GLU A 161 -16.87 -9.72 -4.49
C GLU A 161 -16.78 -8.29 -5.05
N ILE A 162 -16.06 -7.40 -4.35
CA ILE A 162 -15.82 -6.02 -4.78
C ILE A 162 -15.05 -6.01 -6.10
N ALA A 163 -13.98 -6.80 -6.21
CA ALA A 163 -13.18 -6.86 -7.43
C ALA A 163 -14.01 -7.31 -8.65
N GLN A 164 -14.91 -8.29 -8.48
CA GLN A 164 -15.81 -8.74 -9.53
C GLN A 164 -16.85 -7.70 -9.93
N GLU A 165 -17.18 -6.75 -9.07
CA GLU A 165 -18.11 -5.66 -9.37
C GLU A 165 -17.42 -4.49 -10.07
N VAL A 166 -16.23 -4.13 -9.64
CA VAL A 166 -15.50 -2.93 -10.12
C VAL A 166 -14.78 -3.21 -11.44
N TRP A 167 -14.16 -4.37 -11.60
CA TRP A 167 -13.35 -4.73 -12.79
C TRP A 167 -14.03 -5.84 -13.61
N LYS A 168 -15.23 -5.55 -14.10
CA LYS A 168 -15.99 -6.43 -15.01
C LYS A 168 -15.44 -6.37 -16.43
#